data_7c16e3361b86010861173af6e89787dd
#
_entry.id   7c16e3361b86010861173af6e89787dd
#
_cell.length_a   1.000
_cell.length_b   1.000
_cell.length_c   1.000
_cell.angle_alpha   90.00
_cell.angle_beta   90.00
_cell.angle_gamma   90.00
#
_symmetry.space_group_name_H-M   'P 1'
#
loop_
_entity.id
_entity.type
_entity.pdbx_description
1 polymer ?
#
loop_
_entity_poly.entity_id
_entity_poly.type
_entity_poly.pdbx_seq_one_letter_code
_entity_poly.pdbx_strand_id
1 'polypeptide(L)'
;MASENVIGLPVTEQIGPSCPVAVDSLSGSGMTIRQGSDYSLLLQRVMTRRNFESPCMRMYMSDETVYRVGHSPDPDDAFMFHAMTTGAIDTDDRKYEHVLLDIETLNQHAINGDYEVSAVSIHSFPNISDKYHLMNCGASMGEGYGPMIISKEKMTVEEAKNKVFAIPGVGTSAYLSLRLALGDVDYRVVPFDEIMPSVKSGEYDVGVIIHEGQLTWKDEGVNLVLDLGIWWNEKTGLPLPLGGNVVRKDLGLEMCGKITEDVRNSIEHSLSNPEDALEFAKEWGRGIDDETNEEFVGMYVNKRTLDYGDDGREAIRLFLRKGQEIGMVRSNLDVDSIVFVGSGE
;
A
#
# COMPACT_ATOMS: atom_id res chain seq x y z
N MET A 1 -14.32 10.53 30.75
CA MET A 1 -14.13 11.99 30.72
C MET A 1 -12.63 12.21 30.88
N ALA A 2 -11.91 12.36 29.80
CA ALA A 2 -10.50 12.76 29.75
C ALA A 2 -10.45 13.93 28.76
N SER A 3 -10.02 15.08 29.27
CA SER A 3 -9.98 16.35 28.60
C SER A 3 -8.78 16.45 27.71
N GLU A 4 -9.01 16.67 26.42
CA GLU A 4 -8.00 17.06 25.45
C GLU A 4 -7.51 18.48 25.74
N ASN A 5 -6.22 18.62 26.03
CA ASN A 5 -5.53 19.92 26.07
C ASN A 5 -4.87 20.18 24.71
N VAL A 6 -5.57 20.90 23.84
CA VAL A 6 -4.97 21.53 22.65
C VAL A 6 -4.40 22.88 23.09
N ILE A 7 -3.10 23.01 23.14
CA ILE A 7 -2.41 24.28 23.36
C ILE A 7 -2.29 24.98 22.00
N GLY A 8 -3.26 25.82 21.66
CA GLY A 8 -3.18 26.75 20.55
C GLY A 8 -2.43 28.02 20.96
N LEU A 9 -1.32 28.33 20.31
CA LEU A 9 -0.67 29.63 20.42
C LEU A 9 -1.53 30.73 19.78
N PRO A 10 -1.58 31.97 20.33
CA PRO A 10 -2.40 33.02 19.76
C PRO A 10 -1.86 33.50 18.40
N VAL A 11 -2.75 33.58 17.43
CA VAL A 11 -2.50 33.95 16.02
C VAL A 11 -1.84 35.33 15.84
N THR A 12 -1.72 36.14 16.86
CA THR A 12 -1.18 37.51 16.83
C THR A 12 0.36 37.55 16.74
N GLU A 13 1.08 36.48 16.99
CA GLU A 13 2.56 36.46 16.93
C GLU A 13 3.14 36.06 15.56
N GLN A 14 2.33 35.63 14.61
CA GLN A 14 2.81 35.17 13.31
C GLN A 14 2.62 36.17 12.16
N ILE A 15 2.04 37.35 12.41
CA ILE A 15 1.87 38.38 11.36
C ILE A 15 2.98 39.40 11.50
N GLY A 16 4.02 39.24 10.68
CA GLY A 16 5.09 40.24 10.57
C GLY A 16 4.57 41.58 9.99
N PRO A 17 5.23 42.73 10.31
CA PRO A 17 4.72 44.06 10.02
C PRO A 17 4.81 44.53 8.55
N SER A 18 4.83 43.67 7.57
CA SER A 18 5.14 44.04 6.17
C SER A 18 4.05 43.77 5.13
N CYS A 19 2.77 43.64 5.51
CA CYS A 19 1.67 43.57 4.53
C CYS A 19 0.65 44.75 4.73
N PRO A 20 0.77 45.87 3.96
CA PRO A 20 -0.03 47.09 4.17
C PRO A 20 -1.49 46.95 3.69
N VAL A 21 -1.85 45.90 2.93
CA VAL A 21 -3.15 45.84 2.21
C VAL A 21 -4.30 45.36 3.09
N ALA A 22 -4.04 44.73 4.23
CA ALA A 22 -5.10 44.15 5.06
C ALA A 22 -5.74 45.17 6.03
N VAL A 23 -5.09 46.31 6.31
CA VAL A 23 -5.55 47.24 7.32
C VAL A 23 -6.43 48.36 6.72
N ASP A 24 -6.12 48.85 5.51
CA ASP A 24 -6.85 49.97 4.91
C ASP A 24 -8.25 49.61 4.36
N SER A 25 -8.52 48.34 4.05
CA SER A 25 -9.83 47.91 3.54
C SER A 25 -10.89 47.69 4.65
N LEU A 26 -10.46 47.67 5.91
CA LEU A 26 -11.35 47.42 7.06
C LEU A 26 -11.76 48.70 7.80
N SER A 27 -11.07 49.84 7.56
CA SER A 27 -11.32 51.09 8.24
C SER A 27 -12.59 51.84 7.80
N GLY A 28 -13.26 51.40 6.73
CA GLY A 28 -14.46 52.04 6.16
C GLY A 28 -15.81 51.47 6.58
N SER A 29 -15.90 50.39 7.35
CA SER A 29 -17.17 49.66 7.54
C SER A 29 -17.77 49.75 8.96
N GLY A 30 -17.20 50.48 9.88
CA GLY A 30 -17.83 50.76 11.22
C GLY A 30 -18.23 49.48 12.03
N MET A 31 -17.64 48.36 11.75
CA MET A 31 -18.01 47.08 12.37
C MET A 31 -17.00 46.67 13.44
N THR A 32 -17.49 46.53 14.69
CA THR A 32 -16.69 46.02 15.80
C THR A 32 -16.65 44.50 15.78
N ILE A 33 -15.48 43.94 15.53
CA ILE A 33 -15.30 42.48 15.46
C ILE A 33 -15.04 41.95 16.88
N ARG A 34 -15.89 41.01 17.36
CA ARG A 34 -15.62 40.24 18.58
C ARG A 34 -14.84 38.98 18.22
N GLN A 35 -13.86 38.65 19.06
CA GLN A 35 -12.99 37.48 18.86
C GLN A 35 -13.81 36.18 18.82
N GLY A 36 -13.53 35.32 17.83
CA GLY A 36 -14.04 33.93 17.74
C GLY A 36 -14.62 33.57 16.38
N SER A 37 -15.89 33.26 16.32
CA SER A 37 -16.60 32.66 15.17
C SER A 37 -16.81 33.58 13.93
N ASP A 38 -16.62 34.91 14.10
CA ASP A 38 -16.96 35.85 13.02
C ASP A 38 -15.87 36.02 11.95
N TYR A 39 -14.64 35.58 12.24
CA TYR A 39 -13.51 35.68 11.29
C TYR A 39 -13.66 34.72 10.09
N SER A 40 -14.14 33.50 10.33
CA SER A 40 -14.36 32.51 9.31
C SER A 40 -15.47 32.92 8.30
N LEU A 41 -16.56 33.52 8.81
CA LEU A 41 -17.67 34.02 7.99
C LEU A 41 -17.31 35.30 7.21
N LEU A 42 -16.43 36.16 7.75
CA LEU A 42 -15.94 37.33 7.05
C LEU A 42 -15.02 36.96 5.87
N LEU A 43 -14.11 36.02 6.07
CA LEU A 43 -13.25 35.48 5.03
C LEU A 43 -14.07 34.84 3.91
N GLN A 44 -15.05 34.02 4.24
CA GLN A 44 -15.96 33.42 3.22
C GLN A 44 -16.75 34.46 2.43
N ARG A 45 -17.20 35.56 3.03
CA ARG A 45 -17.93 36.64 2.34
C ARG A 45 -17.04 37.52 1.45
N VAL A 46 -15.78 37.70 1.81
CA VAL A 46 -14.80 38.46 1.00
C VAL A 46 -14.37 37.61 -0.21
N MET A 47 -14.25 36.31 -0.06
CA MET A 47 -13.83 35.39 -1.11
C MET A 47 -14.88 35.21 -2.24
N THR A 48 -16.17 35.43 -1.97
CA THR A 48 -17.24 35.27 -2.99
C THR A 48 -17.41 36.47 -3.92
N ARG A 49 -16.69 37.57 -3.74
CA ARG A 49 -16.97 38.81 -4.46
C ARG A 49 -15.91 39.32 -5.43
N ARG A 50 -14.69 38.80 -5.47
CA ARG A 50 -13.66 39.19 -6.49
C ARG A 50 -12.65 38.08 -6.73
N ASN A 51 -12.33 37.84 -7.99
CA ASN A 51 -11.14 37.09 -8.40
C ASN A 51 -9.89 37.86 -7.96
N PHE A 52 -9.34 37.55 -6.79
CA PHE A 52 -8.09 38.12 -6.29
C PHE A 52 -6.95 37.14 -6.55
N GLU A 53 -6.26 37.29 -7.69
CA GLU A 53 -4.92 36.77 -7.89
C GLU A 53 -3.90 37.72 -7.23
N SER A 54 -3.80 37.65 -5.89
CA SER A 54 -2.72 38.33 -5.18
C SER A 54 -1.65 37.31 -4.74
N PRO A 55 -0.38 37.55 -5.05
CA PRO A 55 0.72 36.67 -4.58
C PRO A 55 0.74 36.47 -3.06
N CYS A 56 0.26 37.44 -2.29
CA CYS A 56 0.18 37.35 -0.84
C CYS A 56 -0.90 36.38 -0.35
N MET A 57 -1.99 36.15 -1.13
CA MET A 57 -3.06 35.22 -0.75
C MET A 57 -2.70 33.75 -1.09
N ARG A 58 -1.86 33.52 -2.07
CA ARG A 58 -1.29 32.17 -2.32
C ARG A 58 -0.45 31.66 -1.14
N MET A 59 0.20 32.55 -0.42
CA MET A 59 1.03 32.20 0.75
C MET A 59 0.20 31.81 1.99
N TYR A 60 -1.09 32.16 2.04
CA TYR A 60 -2.02 31.85 3.16
C TYR A 60 -2.99 30.71 2.87
N MET A 61 -3.04 30.21 1.65
CA MET A 61 -3.91 29.14 1.21
C MET A 61 -3.12 27.96 0.62
N SER A 62 -1.93 27.67 1.13
CA SER A 62 -1.45 26.30 1.02
C SER A 62 -2.27 25.46 2.01
N ASP A 63 -3.47 25.06 1.62
CA ASP A 63 -4.00 23.82 2.16
C ASP A 63 -2.90 22.79 1.86
N GLU A 64 -2.10 22.46 2.87
CA GLU A 64 -1.13 21.37 2.76
C GLU A 64 -1.94 20.15 2.35
N THR A 65 -1.77 19.74 1.11
CA THR A 65 -2.49 18.57 0.61
C THR A 65 -1.83 17.36 1.24
N VAL A 66 -2.55 16.74 2.18
CA VAL A 66 -2.12 15.51 2.82
C VAL A 66 -2.63 14.33 1.99
N TYR A 67 -1.73 13.47 1.55
CA TYR A 67 -2.05 12.24 0.84
C TYR A 67 -2.00 11.06 1.81
N ARG A 68 -3.07 10.28 1.89
CA ARG A 68 -3.10 9.09 2.73
C ARG A 68 -2.51 7.92 1.97
N VAL A 69 -1.58 7.23 2.63
CA VAL A 69 -0.86 6.08 2.10
C VAL A 69 -1.24 4.85 2.92
N GLY A 70 -2.10 3.99 2.38
CA GLY A 70 -2.45 2.72 2.99
C GLY A 70 -1.41 1.66 2.65
N HIS A 71 -0.78 1.05 3.65
CA HIS A 71 0.15 -0.06 3.45
C HIS A 71 0.11 -1.03 4.64
N SER A 72 0.72 -2.20 4.50
CA SER A 72 0.70 -3.18 5.58
C SER A 72 1.66 -2.81 6.71
N PRO A 73 1.40 -3.25 7.93
CA PRO A 73 2.36 -3.16 9.03
C PRO A 73 3.35 -4.35 8.96
N ASP A 74 3.94 -4.58 7.79
CA ASP A 74 4.93 -5.64 7.57
C ASP A 74 6.32 -5.04 7.38
N PRO A 75 7.40 -5.78 7.70
CA PRO A 75 8.75 -5.25 7.63
C PRO A 75 9.17 -4.76 6.25
N ASP A 76 8.72 -5.39 5.17
CA ASP A 76 9.03 -5.00 3.80
C ASP A 76 8.35 -3.67 3.43
N ASP A 77 7.08 -3.48 3.77
CA ASP A 77 6.39 -2.19 3.59
C ASP A 77 7.01 -1.10 4.49
N ALA A 78 7.28 -1.41 5.76
CA ALA A 78 7.94 -0.47 6.67
C ALA A 78 9.30 -0.01 6.12
N PHE A 79 10.08 -0.92 5.56
CA PHE A 79 11.35 -0.62 4.90
C PHE A 79 11.16 0.26 3.65
N MET A 80 10.18 -0.06 2.77
CA MET A 80 9.91 0.71 1.56
C MET A 80 9.50 2.15 1.86
N PHE A 81 8.66 2.35 2.86
CA PHE A 81 8.11 3.66 3.21
C PHE A 81 8.90 4.42 4.28
N HIS A 82 10.00 3.87 4.79
CA HIS A 82 10.81 4.45 5.86
C HIS A 82 11.18 5.91 5.60
N ALA A 83 11.75 6.22 4.45
CA ALA A 83 12.24 7.56 4.16
C ALA A 83 11.12 8.61 3.96
N MET A 84 9.94 8.19 3.47
CA MET A 84 8.74 9.04 3.42
C MET A 84 8.19 9.29 4.82
N THR A 85 8.12 8.24 5.65
CA THR A 85 7.59 8.31 7.01
C THR A 85 8.45 9.18 7.93
N THR A 86 9.77 9.07 7.81
CA THR A 86 10.74 9.80 8.63
C THR A 86 11.11 11.19 8.09
N GLY A 87 10.69 11.52 6.85
CA GLY A 87 11.07 12.75 6.18
C GLY A 87 12.53 12.78 5.73
N ALA A 88 13.15 11.62 5.51
CA ALA A 88 14.52 11.50 5.05
C ALA A 88 14.71 11.85 3.56
N ILE A 89 13.63 11.94 2.80
CA ILE A 89 13.60 12.41 1.42
C ILE A 89 12.81 13.72 1.30
N ASP A 90 13.16 14.53 0.29
CA ASP A 90 12.41 15.74 -0.06
C ASP A 90 11.20 15.37 -0.92
N THR A 91 10.02 15.75 -0.45
CA THR A 91 8.74 15.54 -1.14
C THR A 91 8.07 16.85 -1.55
N ASP A 92 8.84 17.95 -1.66
CA ASP A 92 8.33 19.32 -1.86
C ASP A 92 7.22 19.68 -0.85
N ASP A 93 6.06 20.12 -1.37
CA ASP A 93 4.88 20.49 -0.56
C ASP A 93 3.96 19.30 -0.23
N ARG A 94 4.29 18.09 -0.70
CA ARG A 94 3.46 16.88 -0.47
C ARG A 94 3.70 16.34 0.93
N LYS A 95 2.62 16.14 1.67
CA LYS A 95 2.63 15.51 3.00
C LYS A 95 1.92 14.17 2.93
N TYR A 96 2.44 13.21 3.66
CA TYR A 96 1.93 11.86 3.67
C TYR A 96 1.48 11.46 5.06
N GLU A 97 0.28 10.88 5.14
CA GLU A 97 -0.27 10.24 6.33
C GLU A 97 -0.33 8.73 6.08
N HIS A 98 0.40 7.97 6.86
CA HIS A 98 0.47 6.52 6.71
C HIS A 98 -0.64 5.82 7.51
N VAL A 99 -1.40 4.95 6.84
CA VAL A 99 -2.50 4.16 7.41
C VAL A 99 -2.13 2.68 7.31
N LEU A 100 -1.98 2.02 8.46
CA LEU A 100 -1.47 0.66 8.57
C LEU A 100 -2.62 -0.34 8.74
N LEU A 101 -2.82 -1.18 7.74
CA LEU A 101 -3.88 -2.20 7.70
C LEU A 101 -3.36 -3.45 6.98
N ASP A 102 -3.94 -4.62 7.27
CA ASP A 102 -3.64 -5.84 6.52
C ASP A 102 -4.05 -5.72 5.04
N ILE A 103 -3.41 -6.53 4.19
CA ILE A 103 -3.56 -6.41 2.72
C ILE A 103 -5.00 -6.69 2.23
N GLU A 104 -5.74 -7.60 2.86
CA GLU A 104 -7.13 -7.85 2.45
C GLU A 104 -8.02 -6.67 2.81
N THR A 105 -7.82 -6.06 3.98
CA THR A 105 -8.51 -4.83 4.39
C THR A 105 -8.17 -3.68 3.44
N LEU A 106 -6.90 -3.51 3.05
CA LEU A 106 -6.48 -2.51 2.05
C LEU A 106 -7.15 -2.75 0.69
N ASN A 107 -7.23 -4.00 0.24
CA ASN A 107 -7.96 -4.35 -0.99
C ASN A 107 -9.42 -3.88 -0.94
N GLN A 108 -10.10 -4.03 0.20
CA GLN A 108 -11.49 -3.59 0.38
C GLN A 108 -11.61 -2.05 0.40
N HIS A 109 -10.69 -1.34 1.07
CA HIS A 109 -10.65 0.12 1.06
C HIS A 109 -10.38 0.69 -0.33
N ALA A 110 -9.53 0.05 -1.12
CA ALA A 110 -9.23 0.45 -2.49
C ALA A 110 -10.47 0.37 -3.42
N ILE A 111 -11.40 -0.57 -3.18
CA ILE A 111 -12.67 -0.64 -3.93
C ILE A 111 -13.47 0.66 -3.77
N ASN A 112 -13.44 1.27 -2.59
CA ASN A 112 -14.12 2.54 -2.32
C ASN A 112 -13.32 3.75 -2.83
N GLY A 113 -12.00 3.65 -2.96
CA GLY A 113 -11.10 4.76 -3.28
C GLY A 113 -10.74 5.58 -2.05
N ASP A 114 -10.63 4.91 -0.87
CA ASP A 114 -10.51 5.58 0.41
C ASP A 114 -9.16 6.27 0.60
N TYR A 115 -8.09 5.80 -0.05
CA TYR A 115 -6.73 6.35 0.06
C TYR A 115 -6.22 6.86 -1.28
N GLU A 116 -5.37 7.88 -1.25
CA GLU A 116 -4.73 8.46 -2.44
C GLU A 116 -3.67 7.49 -3.01
N VAL A 117 -2.97 6.78 -2.12
CA VAL A 117 -2.02 5.70 -2.41
C VAL A 117 -2.40 4.49 -1.58
N SER A 118 -2.30 3.30 -2.14
CA SER A 118 -2.55 2.08 -1.37
C SER A 118 -1.68 0.93 -1.88
N ALA A 119 -1.14 0.14 -0.97
CA ALA A 119 -0.71 -1.21 -1.29
C ALA A 119 -1.96 -2.06 -1.58
N VAL A 120 -1.88 -2.90 -2.59
CA VAL A 120 -2.96 -3.83 -2.96
C VAL A 120 -2.37 -5.14 -3.48
N SER A 121 -3.13 -6.21 -3.33
CA SER A 121 -2.84 -7.45 -4.05
C SER A 121 -3.03 -7.24 -5.55
N ILE A 122 -2.14 -7.77 -6.38
CA ILE A 122 -2.28 -7.69 -7.86
C ILE A 122 -3.61 -8.31 -8.32
N HIS A 123 -4.08 -9.37 -7.64
CA HIS A 123 -5.40 -9.96 -7.90
C HIS A 123 -6.57 -8.97 -7.71
N SER A 124 -6.47 -8.05 -6.77
CA SER A 124 -7.51 -7.05 -6.51
C SER A 124 -7.50 -5.88 -7.50
N PHE A 125 -6.37 -5.61 -8.16
CA PHE A 125 -6.23 -4.47 -9.08
C PHE A 125 -7.31 -4.42 -10.17
N PRO A 126 -7.74 -5.52 -10.82
CA PRO A 126 -8.84 -5.48 -11.77
C PRO A 126 -10.11 -4.79 -11.26
N ASN A 127 -10.45 -4.93 -10.00
CA ASN A 127 -11.67 -4.39 -9.40
C ASN A 127 -11.61 -2.89 -9.10
N ILE A 128 -10.40 -2.32 -9.12
CA ILE A 128 -10.12 -0.92 -8.81
C ILE A 128 -9.47 -0.15 -9.97
N SER A 129 -9.23 -0.81 -11.08
CA SER A 129 -8.51 -0.25 -12.24
C SER A 129 -9.21 0.93 -12.93
N ASP A 130 -10.48 1.20 -12.61
CA ASP A 130 -11.20 2.40 -13.00
C ASP A 130 -10.81 3.61 -12.14
N LYS A 131 -10.42 3.40 -10.87
CA LYS A 131 -10.07 4.44 -9.90
C LYS A 131 -8.57 4.65 -9.73
N TYR A 132 -7.76 3.63 -9.97
CA TYR A 132 -6.33 3.64 -9.69
C TYR A 132 -5.48 3.28 -10.89
N HIS A 133 -4.27 3.83 -10.93
CA HIS A 133 -3.15 3.34 -11.73
C HIS A 133 -2.24 2.47 -10.87
N LEU A 134 -1.63 1.45 -11.47
CA LEU A 134 -0.47 0.80 -10.86
C LEU A 134 0.74 1.73 -10.93
N MET A 135 1.49 1.83 -9.85
CA MET A 135 2.85 2.39 -9.90
C MET A 135 3.77 1.39 -10.58
N ASN A 136 4.89 1.85 -11.12
CA ASN A 136 5.92 0.97 -11.68
C ASN A 136 7.00 0.59 -10.65
N CYS A 137 6.83 0.98 -9.39
CA CYS A 137 7.69 0.68 -8.25
C CYS A 137 6.86 0.23 -7.04
N GLY A 138 7.51 -0.29 -6.02
CA GLY A 138 6.87 -0.76 -4.80
C GLY A 138 6.11 -2.09 -4.95
N ALA A 139 6.58 -2.98 -5.86
CA ALA A 139 6.01 -4.31 -5.97
C ALA A 139 6.67 -5.31 -5.02
N SER A 140 5.86 -6.21 -4.50
CA SER A 140 6.30 -7.46 -3.89
C SER A 140 6.09 -8.58 -4.91
N MET A 141 7.19 -9.18 -5.38
CA MET A 141 7.18 -10.26 -6.38
C MET A 141 8.02 -11.44 -5.89
N GLY A 142 7.48 -12.64 -6.00
CA GLY A 142 8.21 -13.86 -5.65
C GLY A 142 9.10 -14.35 -6.79
N GLU A 143 10.40 -14.37 -6.58
CA GLU A 143 11.40 -14.89 -7.54
C GLU A 143 11.83 -16.32 -7.19
N GLY A 144 10.97 -17.31 -7.43
CA GLY A 144 11.18 -18.69 -7.02
C GLY A 144 10.86 -18.94 -5.54
N TYR A 145 10.08 -18.10 -4.94
CA TYR A 145 9.44 -18.23 -3.64
C TYR A 145 8.08 -17.52 -3.68
N GLY A 146 7.20 -17.80 -2.72
CA GLY A 146 5.91 -17.14 -2.65
C GLY A 146 5.01 -17.70 -1.55
N PRO A 147 3.70 -17.45 -1.60
CA PRO A 147 2.75 -18.05 -0.70
C PRO A 147 2.88 -19.57 -0.71
N MET A 148 2.77 -20.18 0.46
CA MET A 148 2.98 -21.62 0.63
C MET A 148 1.70 -22.29 1.08
N ILE A 149 1.39 -23.44 0.48
CA ILE A 149 0.37 -24.35 0.98
C ILE A 149 1.04 -25.23 2.03
N ILE A 150 0.56 -25.12 3.27
CA ILE A 150 1.00 -25.94 4.40
C ILE A 150 -0.10 -26.87 4.87
N SER A 151 0.30 -27.93 5.56
CA SER A 151 -0.61 -28.89 6.16
C SER A 151 -0.11 -29.38 7.51
N LYS A 152 -1.04 -29.82 8.38
CA LYS A 152 -0.69 -30.45 9.66
C LYS A 152 0.01 -31.79 9.43
N GLU A 153 -0.56 -32.65 8.61
CA GLU A 153 -0.01 -33.96 8.29
C GLU A 153 0.57 -33.95 6.88
N LYS A 154 1.61 -34.75 6.63
CA LYS A 154 2.17 -34.89 5.28
C LYS A 154 1.10 -35.33 4.29
N MET A 155 0.95 -34.63 3.21
CA MET A 155 0.02 -34.98 2.14
C MET A 155 0.54 -34.51 0.78
N THR A 156 0.00 -35.12 -0.26
CA THR A 156 0.24 -34.70 -1.65
C THR A 156 -0.67 -33.56 -2.02
N VAL A 157 -0.35 -32.86 -3.11
CA VAL A 157 -1.20 -31.81 -3.70
C VAL A 157 -2.59 -32.33 -4.03
N GLU A 158 -2.71 -33.55 -4.54
CA GLU A 158 -3.99 -34.16 -4.90
C GLU A 158 -4.85 -34.48 -3.67
N GLU A 159 -4.24 -34.87 -2.55
CA GLU A 159 -4.95 -35.06 -1.27
C GLU A 159 -5.42 -33.71 -0.71
N ALA A 160 -4.55 -32.65 -0.79
CA ALA A 160 -4.87 -31.31 -0.33
C ALA A 160 -6.09 -30.71 -1.06
N LYS A 161 -6.25 -30.96 -2.37
CA LYS A 161 -7.39 -30.47 -3.16
C LYS A 161 -8.76 -30.85 -2.58
N ASN A 162 -8.83 -31.94 -1.84
CA ASN A 162 -10.08 -32.42 -1.22
C ASN A 162 -10.30 -31.88 0.19
N LYS A 163 -9.51 -30.92 0.64
CA LYS A 163 -9.57 -30.33 1.96
C LYS A 163 -10.16 -28.92 1.93
N VAL A 164 -10.56 -28.43 3.09
CA VAL A 164 -10.98 -27.04 3.25
C VAL A 164 -9.75 -26.20 3.59
N PHE A 165 -9.42 -25.24 2.72
CA PHE A 165 -8.27 -24.36 2.89
C PHE A 165 -8.58 -23.17 3.82
N ALA A 166 -7.69 -22.90 4.78
CA ALA A 166 -7.61 -21.59 5.42
C ALA A 166 -6.86 -20.63 4.48
N ILE A 167 -7.50 -19.54 4.06
CA ILE A 167 -6.91 -18.54 3.14
C ILE A 167 -6.94 -17.14 3.75
N PRO A 168 -5.95 -16.26 3.42
CA PRO A 168 -5.87 -14.92 4.03
C PRO A 168 -6.92 -13.92 3.52
N GLY A 169 -7.55 -14.20 2.38
CA GLY A 169 -8.56 -13.33 1.79
C GLY A 169 -8.82 -13.66 0.34
N VAL A 170 -10.06 -13.43 -0.12
CA VAL A 170 -10.46 -13.72 -1.50
C VAL A 170 -9.90 -12.71 -2.52
N GLY A 171 -9.52 -11.51 -2.07
CA GLY A 171 -8.88 -10.48 -2.88
C GLY A 171 -7.37 -10.68 -3.03
N THR A 172 -6.76 -11.60 -2.28
CA THR A 172 -5.30 -11.75 -2.25
C THR A 172 -4.73 -12.46 -3.48
N SER A 173 -3.53 -12.09 -3.90
CA SER A 173 -2.79 -12.80 -4.95
C SER A 173 -2.43 -14.23 -4.52
N ALA A 174 -2.30 -14.48 -3.24
CA ALA A 174 -2.12 -15.81 -2.68
C ALA A 174 -3.31 -16.74 -3.02
N TYR A 175 -4.54 -16.22 -2.89
CA TYR A 175 -5.74 -16.98 -3.25
C TYR A 175 -5.83 -17.21 -4.77
N LEU A 176 -5.56 -16.21 -5.60
CA LEU A 176 -5.53 -16.44 -7.04
C LEU A 176 -4.47 -17.47 -7.43
N SER A 177 -3.26 -17.41 -6.84
CA SER A 177 -2.20 -18.39 -7.08
C SER A 177 -2.62 -19.80 -6.70
N LEU A 178 -3.28 -19.97 -5.54
CA LEU A 178 -3.88 -21.25 -5.12
C LEU A 178 -4.84 -21.79 -6.19
N ARG A 179 -5.77 -20.94 -6.66
CA ARG A 179 -6.80 -21.30 -7.64
C ARG A 179 -6.20 -21.64 -9.01
N LEU A 180 -5.13 -20.94 -9.42
CA LEU A 180 -4.39 -21.24 -10.66
C LEU A 180 -3.64 -22.58 -10.55
N ALA A 181 -3.11 -22.91 -9.37
CA ALA A 181 -2.35 -24.13 -9.16
C ALA A 181 -3.25 -25.37 -9.00
N LEU A 182 -4.30 -25.26 -8.22
CA LEU A 182 -5.12 -26.41 -7.80
C LEU A 182 -6.51 -26.47 -8.45
N GLY A 183 -6.96 -25.39 -9.08
CA GLY A 183 -8.33 -25.27 -9.58
C GLY A 183 -9.32 -24.87 -8.49
N ASP A 184 -10.53 -25.40 -8.57
CA ASP A 184 -11.57 -25.11 -7.59
C ASP A 184 -11.34 -25.92 -6.30
N VAL A 185 -11.35 -25.22 -5.16
CA VAL A 185 -11.13 -25.81 -3.83
C VAL A 185 -12.10 -25.17 -2.82
N ASP A 186 -12.49 -25.95 -1.81
CA ASP A 186 -13.24 -25.43 -0.67
C ASP A 186 -12.32 -24.59 0.23
N TYR A 187 -12.80 -23.46 0.73
CA TYR A 187 -12.02 -22.56 1.56
C TYR A 187 -12.82 -21.87 2.66
N ARG A 188 -12.10 -21.35 3.64
CA ARG A 188 -12.55 -20.34 4.62
C ARG A 188 -11.54 -19.21 4.69
N VAL A 189 -12.04 -17.98 4.79
CA VAL A 189 -11.19 -16.80 5.06
C VAL A 189 -10.87 -16.80 6.54
N VAL A 190 -9.58 -16.69 6.84
CA VAL A 190 -9.01 -16.68 8.20
C VAL A 190 -8.01 -15.54 8.23
N PRO A 191 -7.91 -14.72 9.30
CA PRO A 191 -6.86 -13.74 9.44
C PRO A 191 -5.49 -14.38 9.17
N PHE A 192 -4.64 -13.69 8.40
CA PHE A 192 -3.42 -14.33 7.87
C PHE A 192 -2.49 -14.84 8.98
N ASP A 193 -2.40 -14.14 10.12
CA ASP A 193 -1.63 -14.50 11.30
C ASP A 193 -2.25 -15.69 12.09
N GLU A 194 -3.52 -15.99 11.90
CA GLU A 194 -4.20 -17.13 12.51
C GLU A 194 -4.13 -18.40 11.64
N ILE A 195 -3.72 -18.34 10.38
CA ILE A 195 -3.68 -19.50 9.48
C ILE A 195 -2.72 -20.58 9.99
N MET A 196 -1.48 -20.22 10.28
CA MET A 196 -0.49 -21.17 10.80
C MET A 196 -0.94 -21.81 12.13
N PRO A 197 -1.37 -21.05 13.15
CA PRO A 197 -1.95 -21.61 14.38
C PRO A 197 -3.13 -22.54 14.14
N SER A 198 -4.05 -22.20 13.24
CA SER A 198 -5.24 -23.02 12.98
C SER A 198 -4.91 -24.34 12.27
N VAL A 199 -3.91 -24.36 11.39
CA VAL A 199 -3.38 -25.60 10.81
C VAL A 199 -2.67 -26.44 11.86
N LYS A 200 -1.84 -25.85 12.71
CA LYS A 200 -1.16 -26.55 13.81
C LYS A 200 -2.14 -27.20 14.77
N SER A 201 -3.18 -26.50 15.16
CA SER A 201 -4.22 -27.04 16.05
C SER A 201 -5.02 -28.17 15.39
N GLY A 202 -5.11 -28.19 14.07
CA GLY A 202 -5.93 -29.10 13.28
C GLY A 202 -7.39 -28.64 13.15
N GLU A 203 -7.64 -27.33 13.33
CA GLU A 203 -8.90 -26.71 12.96
C GLU A 203 -9.09 -26.74 11.44
N TYR A 204 -7.98 -26.52 10.71
CA TYR A 204 -7.89 -26.75 9.27
C TYR A 204 -6.80 -27.77 8.95
N ASP A 205 -7.06 -28.64 7.99
CA ASP A 205 -6.07 -29.61 7.50
C ASP A 205 -4.96 -28.93 6.69
N VAL A 206 -5.33 -27.88 5.95
CA VAL A 206 -4.45 -27.13 5.03
C VAL A 206 -4.69 -25.63 5.14
N GLY A 207 -3.64 -24.84 4.85
CA GLY A 207 -3.73 -23.40 4.82
C GLY A 207 -2.76 -22.79 3.83
N VAL A 208 -3.01 -21.55 3.42
CA VAL A 208 -2.11 -20.76 2.57
C VAL A 208 -1.47 -19.67 3.43
N ILE A 209 -0.20 -19.83 3.73
CA ILE A 209 0.57 -18.83 4.49
C ILE A 209 1.24 -17.82 3.56
N ILE A 210 1.36 -16.60 4.07
CA ILE A 210 2.01 -15.46 3.47
C ILE A 210 2.94 -14.82 4.52
N HIS A 211 3.63 -13.74 4.17
CA HIS A 211 4.51 -12.98 5.06
C HIS A 211 5.64 -13.84 5.67
N GLU A 212 6.12 -13.48 6.86
CA GLU A 212 7.22 -14.14 7.56
C GLU A 212 7.00 -15.64 7.85
N GLY A 213 5.76 -16.10 7.85
CA GLY A 213 5.44 -17.53 7.94
C GLY A 213 6.10 -18.38 6.86
N GLN A 214 6.48 -17.78 5.73
CA GLN A 214 7.22 -18.46 4.65
C GLN A 214 8.65 -18.85 5.08
N LEU A 215 9.23 -18.16 6.03
CA LEU A 215 10.56 -18.47 6.58
C LEU A 215 10.47 -19.41 7.79
N THR A 216 9.45 -19.24 8.64
CA THR A 216 9.35 -19.88 9.95
C THR A 216 8.64 -21.24 9.96
N TRP A 217 7.86 -21.59 8.93
CA TRP A 217 7.00 -22.78 8.89
C TRP A 217 7.72 -24.10 9.28
N LYS A 218 9.01 -24.23 8.97
CA LYS A 218 9.80 -25.45 9.24
C LYS A 218 9.91 -25.74 10.74
N ASP A 219 10.01 -24.68 11.55
CA ASP A 219 10.15 -24.75 12.99
C ASP A 219 8.80 -24.84 13.69
N GLU A 220 7.72 -24.62 12.95
CA GLU A 220 6.35 -24.61 13.44
C GLU A 220 5.66 -25.99 13.45
N GLY A 221 6.35 -27.03 12.98
CA GLY A 221 5.83 -28.39 13.00
C GLY A 221 4.71 -28.69 12.01
N VAL A 222 4.60 -27.89 10.95
CA VAL A 222 3.73 -28.12 9.81
C VAL A 222 4.54 -28.67 8.62
N ASN A 223 3.85 -29.12 7.57
CA ASN A 223 4.49 -29.68 6.39
C ASN A 223 4.18 -28.81 5.17
N LEU A 224 5.18 -28.56 4.34
CA LEU A 224 5.00 -27.93 3.03
C LEU A 224 4.31 -28.91 2.08
N VAL A 225 3.21 -28.46 1.47
CA VAL A 225 2.51 -29.17 0.39
C VAL A 225 2.96 -28.67 -0.97
N LEU A 226 2.98 -27.33 -1.13
CA LEU A 226 3.39 -26.67 -2.38
C LEU A 226 3.82 -25.24 -2.11
N ASP A 227 4.96 -24.84 -2.67
CA ASP A 227 5.34 -23.42 -2.80
C ASP A 227 4.78 -22.89 -4.12
N LEU A 228 3.87 -21.90 -4.03
CA LEU A 228 3.18 -21.34 -5.19
C LEU A 228 4.10 -20.44 -6.04
N GLY A 229 5.14 -19.85 -5.43
CA GLY A 229 6.14 -19.08 -6.16
C GLY A 229 7.04 -19.97 -7.02
N ILE A 230 7.54 -21.09 -6.45
CA ILE A 230 8.30 -22.08 -7.20
C ILE A 230 7.43 -22.65 -8.32
N TRP A 231 6.21 -23.08 -8.01
CA TRP A 231 5.25 -23.60 -8.98
C TRP A 231 5.01 -22.65 -10.15
N TRP A 232 4.79 -21.35 -9.87
CA TRP A 232 4.56 -20.34 -10.89
C TRP A 232 5.80 -20.13 -11.78
N ASN A 233 6.96 -19.99 -11.16
CA ASN A 233 8.22 -19.80 -11.87
C ASN A 233 8.56 -20.98 -12.79
N GLU A 234 8.37 -22.23 -12.34
CA GLU A 234 8.54 -23.44 -13.16
C GLU A 234 7.59 -23.47 -14.37
N LYS A 235 6.38 -22.91 -14.23
CA LYS A 235 5.37 -22.90 -15.30
C LYS A 235 5.55 -21.77 -16.31
N THR A 236 6.07 -20.63 -15.89
CA THR A 236 6.06 -19.40 -16.68
C THR A 236 7.45 -18.83 -16.96
N GLY A 237 8.44 -19.16 -16.16
CA GLY A 237 9.76 -18.53 -16.18
C GLY A 237 9.76 -17.08 -15.65
N LEU A 238 8.63 -16.60 -15.09
CA LEU A 238 8.44 -15.24 -14.62
C LEU A 238 8.30 -15.21 -13.09
N PRO A 239 8.56 -14.05 -12.44
CA PRO A 239 8.27 -13.87 -11.03
C PRO A 239 6.77 -13.97 -10.75
N LEU A 240 6.40 -14.40 -9.53
CA LEU A 240 4.99 -14.43 -9.12
C LEU A 240 4.57 -13.04 -8.61
N PRO A 241 3.61 -12.33 -9.27
CA PRO A 241 3.13 -11.05 -8.78
C PRO A 241 2.28 -11.22 -7.52
N LEU A 242 2.64 -10.55 -6.43
CA LEU A 242 1.95 -10.63 -5.15
C LEU A 242 1.25 -9.33 -4.81
N GLY A 243 2.01 -8.29 -4.50
CA GLY A 243 1.54 -6.96 -4.17
C GLY A 243 2.10 -5.89 -5.10
N GLY A 244 1.46 -4.73 -5.08
CA GLY A 244 1.95 -3.54 -5.75
C GLY A 244 1.28 -2.31 -5.18
N ASN A 245 1.89 -1.15 -5.40
CA ASN A 245 1.31 0.12 -4.99
C ASN A 245 0.48 0.73 -6.11
N VAL A 246 -0.63 1.34 -5.73
CA VAL A 246 -1.54 2.04 -6.64
C VAL A 246 -1.72 3.49 -6.22
N VAL A 247 -1.96 4.36 -7.20
CA VAL A 247 -2.20 5.79 -6.99
C VAL A 247 -3.52 6.20 -7.65
N ARG A 248 -4.29 7.04 -6.97
CA ARG A 248 -5.66 7.38 -7.39
C ARG A 248 -5.67 8.31 -8.61
N LYS A 249 -6.45 7.93 -9.62
CA LYS A 249 -6.49 8.58 -10.95
C LYS A 249 -7.01 10.01 -10.93
N ASP A 250 -7.90 10.36 -10.00
CA ASP A 250 -8.49 11.69 -9.88
C ASP A 250 -7.50 12.78 -9.46
N LEU A 251 -6.32 12.40 -8.99
CA LEU A 251 -5.20 13.31 -8.76
C LEU A 251 -4.58 13.86 -10.06
N GLY A 252 -4.87 13.22 -11.20
CA GLY A 252 -4.28 13.54 -12.51
C GLY A 252 -2.89 12.92 -12.69
N LEU A 253 -2.53 12.62 -13.94
CA LEU A 253 -1.31 11.88 -14.28
C LEU A 253 -0.03 12.55 -13.78
N GLU A 254 0.06 13.88 -13.80
CA GLU A 254 1.24 14.60 -13.32
C GLU A 254 1.47 14.36 -11.82
N MET A 255 0.42 14.47 -11.01
CA MET A 255 0.52 14.24 -9.57
C MET A 255 0.76 12.76 -9.28
N CYS A 256 0.09 11.85 -9.99
CA CYS A 256 0.36 10.42 -9.88
C CYS A 256 1.85 10.10 -10.14
N GLY A 257 2.45 10.74 -11.15
CA GLY A 257 3.88 10.61 -11.45
C GLY A 257 4.78 11.11 -10.32
N LYS A 258 4.48 12.28 -9.76
CA LYS A 258 5.23 12.85 -8.62
C LYS A 258 5.17 11.97 -7.37
N ILE A 259 3.98 11.49 -7.02
CA ILE A 259 3.79 10.58 -5.88
C ILE A 259 4.52 9.26 -6.12
N THR A 260 4.48 8.72 -7.34
CA THR A 260 5.21 7.49 -7.68
C THR A 260 6.72 7.69 -7.55
N GLU A 261 7.23 8.87 -7.92
CA GLU A 261 8.64 9.21 -7.74
C GLU A 261 9.03 9.34 -6.27
N ASP A 262 8.17 9.91 -5.42
CA ASP A 262 8.41 9.96 -3.97
C ASP A 262 8.51 8.55 -3.36
N VAL A 263 7.61 7.63 -3.77
CA VAL A 263 7.68 6.22 -3.35
C VAL A 263 8.98 5.57 -3.82
N ARG A 264 9.37 5.79 -5.08
CA ARG A 264 10.63 5.27 -5.62
C ARG A 264 11.84 5.81 -4.86
N ASN A 265 11.89 7.12 -4.60
CA ASN A 265 12.96 7.77 -3.86
C ASN A 265 13.05 7.24 -2.42
N SER A 266 11.91 6.93 -1.79
CA SER A 266 11.89 6.29 -0.47
C SER A 266 12.53 4.91 -0.51
N ILE A 267 12.16 4.07 -1.49
CA ILE A 267 12.74 2.74 -1.66
C ILE A 267 14.25 2.84 -1.95
N GLU A 268 14.67 3.73 -2.86
CA GLU A 268 16.08 3.92 -3.21
C GLU A 268 16.90 4.41 -2.03
N HIS A 269 16.36 5.33 -1.23
CA HIS A 269 16.98 5.80 0.00
C HIS A 269 17.18 4.65 0.99
N SER A 270 16.14 3.84 1.23
CA SER A 270 16.20 2.71 2.16
C SER A 270 17.20 1.64 1.70
N LEU A 271 17.23 1.32 0.40
CA LEU A 271 18.23 0.40 -0.18
C LEU A 271 19.67 0.94 -0.10
N SER A 272 19.84 2.26 -0.13
CA SER A 272 21.15 2.93 -0.01
C SER A 272 21.58 3.11 1.45
N ASN A 273 20.66 3.10 2.39
CA ASN A 273 20.88 3.26 3.83
C ASN A 273 20.15 2.13 4.59
N PRO A 274 20.51 0.85 4.35
CA PRO A 274 19.74 -0.29 4.84
C PRO A 274 19.72 -0.42 6.36
N GLU A 275 20.77 0.04 7.07
CA GLU A 275 20.85 -0.07 8.53
C GLU A 275 19.72 0.68 9.22
N ASP A 276 19.47 1.94 8.83
CA ASP A 276 18.42 2.78 9.41
C ASP A 276 17.01 2.25 9.06
N ALA A 277 16.82 1.82 7.81
CA ALA A 277 15.55 1.30 7.33
C ALA A 277 15.22 -0.09 7.94
N LEU A 278 16.21 -0.96 8.15
CA LEU A 278 16.04 -2.24 8.83
C LEU A 278 15.73 -2.04 10.31
N GLU A 279 16.42 -1.10 10.99
CA GLU A 279 16.12 -0.81 12.39
C GLU A 279 14.67 -0.31 12.55
N PHE A 280 14.18 0.54 11.64
CA PHE A 280 12.79 0.94 11.60
C PHE A 280 11.84 -0.24 11.31
N ALA A 281 12.20 -1.12 10.37
CA ALA A 281 11.39 -2.28 10.00
C ALA A 281 11.27 -3.34 11.11
N LYS A 282 12.27 -3.43 12.02
CA LYS A 282 12.24 -4.34 13.18
C LYS A 282 11.03 -4.14 14.10
N GLU A 283 10.55 -2.90 14.22
CA GLU A 283 9.37 -2.60 15.02
C GLU A 283 8.11 -3.35 14.53
N TRP A 284 8.14 -3.84 13.29
CA TRP A 284 7.01 -4.47 12.59
C TRP A 284 7.16 -6.00 12.42
N GLY A 285 8.29 -6.57 12.83
CA GLY A 285 8.66 -7.97 12.61
C GLY A 285 7.89 -9.01 13.44
N ARG A 286 6.85 -8.63 14.18
CA ARG A 286 5.97 -9.52 14.96
C ARG A 286 6.68 -10.58 15.81
N GLY A 287 7.86 -10.24 16.34
CA GLY A 287 8.63 -11.12 17.25
C GLY A 287 9.51 -12.13 16.55
N ILE A 288 9.73 -12.05 15.24
CA ILE A 288 10.83 -12.73 14.56
C ILE A 288 12.16 -12.08 14.97
N ASP A 289 13.25 -12.84 14.89
CA ASP A 289 14.58 -12.31 15.16
C ASP A 289 15.08 -11.40 14.02
N ASP A 290 16.13 -10.63 14.31
CA ASP A 290 16.65 -9.62 13.38
C ASP A 290 17.15 -10.24 12.06
N GLU A 291 17.73 -11.46 12.09
CA GLU A 291 18.25 -12.15 10.92
C GLU A 291 17.09 -12.57 9.99
N THR A 292 16.05 -13.15 10.57
CA THR A 292 14.82 -13.53 9.84
C THR A 292 14.11 -12.30 9.27
N ASN A 293 14.09 -11.17 10.01
CA ASN A 293 13.50 -9.91 9.53
C ASN A 293 14.27 -9.35 8.34
N GLU A 294 15.60 -9.32 8.40
CA GLU A 294 16.46 -8.88 7.30
C GLU A 294 16.31 -9.78 6.06
N GLU A 295 16.24 -11.12 6.27
CA GLU A 295 16.00 -12.07 5.19
C GLU A 295 14.64 -11.80 4.53
N PHE A 296 13.57 -11.59 5.32
CA PHE A 296 12.23 -11.30 4.82
C PHE A 296 12.20 -10.01 4.00
N VAL A 297 12.75 -8.92 4.53
CA VAL A 297 12.86 -7.65 3.80
C VAL A 297 13.62 -7.85 2.49
N GLY A 298 14.76 -8.54 2.51
CA GLY A 298 15.59 -8.79 1.33
C GLY A 298 14.90 -9.63 0.24
N MET A 299 13.97 -10.49 0.61
CA MET A 299 13.14 -11.23 -0.36
C MET A 299 12.25 -10.30 -1.18
N TYR A 300 11.61 -9.33 -0.54
CA TYR A 300 10.56 -8.53 -1.17
C TYR A 300 10.99 -7.12 -1.56
N VAL A 301 12.06 -6.56 -0.95
CA VAL A 301 12.57 -5.22 -1.28
C VAL A 301 13.91 -5.33 -1.98
N ASN A 302 13.91 -5.18 -3.30
CA ASN A 302 15.06 -5.37 -4.16
C ASN A 302 14.98 -4.49 -5.41
N LYS A 303 15.79 -4.77 -6.43
CA LYS A 303 15.78 -4.02 -7.70
C LYS A 303 14.42 -3.99 -8.39
N ARG A 304 13.62 -5.05 -8.24
CA ARG A 304 12.29 -5.15 -8.83
C ARG A 304 11.28 -4.28 -8.09
N THR A 305 11.53 -4.00 -6.82
CA THR A 305 10.74 -3.03 -6.05
C THR A 305 10.98 -1.59 -6.55
N LEU A 306 12.21 -1.28 -7.01
CA LEU A 306 12.51 0.03 -7.65
C LEU A 306 11.87 0.18 -9.01
N ASP A 307 11.87 -0.86 -9.83
CA ASP A 307 11.19 -0.92 -11.12
C ASP A 307 10.82 -2.37 -11.43
N TYR A 308 9.58 -2.58 -11.83
CA TYR A 308 9.08 -3.94 -12.15
C TYR A 308 9.88 -4.63 -13.25
N GLY A 309 10.52 -3.87 -14.12
CA GLY A 309 11.14 -4.39 -15.35
C GLY A 309 10.10 -4.88 -16.36
N ASP A 310 10.51 -5.17 -17.57
CA ASP A 310 9.59 -5.65 -18.62
C ASP A 310 9.00 -7.02 -18.27
N ASP A 311 9.80 -7.89 -17.68
CA ASP A 311 9.39 -9.23 -17.24
C ASP A 311 8.43 -9.18 -16.04
N GLY A 312 8.59 -8.22 -15.10
CA GLY A 312 7.65 -8.03 -14.00
C GLY A 312 6.31 -7.46 -14.49
N ARG A 313 6.33 -6.50 -15.41
CA ARG A 313 5.10 -6.01 -16.06
C ARG A 313 4.40 -7.11 -16.85
N GLU A 314 5.14 -7.95 -17.58
CA GLU A 314 4.58 -9.09 -18.30
C GLU A 314 4.06 -10.17 -17.32
N ALA A 315 4.74 -10.40 -16.20
CA ALA A 315 4.28 -11.30 -15.14
C ALA A 315 2.90 -10.88 -14.61
N ILE A 316 2.70 -9.58 -14.32
CA ILE A 316 1.41 -9.04 -13.89
C ILE A 316 0.33 -9.28 -14.95
N ARG A 317 0.62 -8.95 -16.23
CA ARG A 317 -0.34 -9.17 -17.31
C ARG A 317 -0.68 -10.65 -17.47
N LEU A 318 0.31 -11.54 -17.45
CA LEU A 318 0.11 -12.98 -17.56
C LEU A 318 -0.72 -13.51 -16.38
N PHE A 319 -0.41 -13.07 -15.14
CA PHE A 319 -1.13 -13.49 -13.94
C PHE A 319 -2.62 -13.14 -14.01
N LEU A 320 -2.91 -11.90 -14.42
CA LEU A 320 -4.29 -11.44 -14.59
C LEU A 320 -5.00 -12.13 -15.76
N ARG A 321 -4.34 -12.38 -16.90
CA ARG A 321 -4.90 -13.17 -18.01
C ARG A 321 -5.25 -14.60 -17.57
N LYS A 322 -4.35 -15.25 -16.82
CA LYS A 322 -4.62 -16.57 -16.25
C LYS A 322 -5.81 -16.53 -15.27
N GLY A 323 -5.93 -15.47 -14.48
CA GLY A 323 -7.10 -15.24 -13.63
C GLY A 323 -8.40 -15.08 -14.45
N GLN A 324 -8.34 -14.44 -15.64
CA GLN A 324 -9.48 -14.34 -16.55
C GLN A 324 -9.88 -15.70 -17.13
N GLU A 325 -8.89 -16.53 -17.52
CA GLU A 325 -9.13 -17.88 -18.05
C GLU A 325 -9.94 -18.76 -17.10
N ILE A 326 -9.73 -18.61 -15.78
CA ILE A 326 -10.47 -19.36 -14.74
C ILE A 326 -11.64 -18.60 -14.11
N GLY A 327 -11.98 -17.43 -14.65
CA GLY A 327 -13.13 -16.62 -14.21
C GLY A 327 -12.98 -15.89 -12.88
N MET A 328 -11.76 -15.78 -12.34
CA MET A 328 -11.48 -15.06 -11.10
C MET A 328 -11.13 -13.59 -11.32
N VAL A 329 -10.77 -13.21 -12.53
CA VAL A 329 -10.55 -11.84 -12.96
C VAL A 329 -11.59 -11.49 -14.01
N ARG A 330 -12.17 -10.29 -13.94
CA ARG A 330 -13.19 -9.82 -14.88
C ARG A 330 -12.67 -9.84 -16.32
N SER A 331 -13.44 -10.43 -17.23
CA SER A 331 -13.05 -10.63 -18.66
C SER A 331 -13.03 -9.32 -19.47
N ASN A 332 -13.66 -8.26 -18.99
CA ASN A 332 -13.70 -6.95 -19.67
C ASN A 332 -12.50 -6.05 -19.34
N LEU A 333 -11.56 -6.48 -18.51
CA LEU A 333 -10.30 -5.79 -18.32
C LEU A 333 -9.37 -6.08 -19.51
N ASP A 334 -8.96 -5.04 -20.21
CA ASP A 334 -7.86 -5.14 -21.15
C ASP A 334 -6.53 -5.09 -20.38
N VAL A 335 -5.95 -6.26 -20.15
CA VAL A 335 -4.71 -6.39 -19.36
C VAL A 335 -3.49 -5.80 -20.07
N ASP A 336 -3.54 -5.69 -21.40
CA ASP A 336 -2.44 -5.14 -22.21
C ASP A 336 -2.43 -3.60 -22.16
N SER A 337 -3.58 -2.97 -21.85
CA SER A 337 -3.71 -1.52 -21.66
C SER A 337 -3.42 -1.03 -20.24
N ILE A 338 -2.98 -1.91 -19.33
CA ILE A 338 -2.61 -1.50 -17.96
C ILE A 338 -1.45 -0.50 -18.01
N VAL A 339 -1.70 0.71 -17.49
CA VAL A 339 -0.70 1.78 -17.36
C VAL A 339 0.04 1.61 -16.02
N PHE A 340 1.37 1.60 -16.10
CA PHE A 340 2.27 1.64 -14.96
C PHE A 340 2.84 3.05 -14.86
N VAL A 341 2.38 3.83 -13.87
CA VAL A 341 2.80 5.23 -13.72
C VAL A 341 4.25 5.32 -13.27
N GLY A 342 5.02 6.24 -13.85
CA GLY A 342 6.43 6.46 -13.54
C GLY A 342 7.40 5.69 -14.44
N SER A 343 6.92 4.94 -15.44
CA SER A 343 7.77 4.17 -16.36
C SER A 343 8.41 5.00 -17.49
N GLY A 344 8.19 6.31 -17.54
CA GLY A 344 8.81 7.17 -18.56
C GLY A 344 8.24 7.00 -19.98
N GLU A 345 7.09 6.32 -20.12
CA GLU A 345 6.34 6.17 -21.38
C GLU A 345 5.14 7.13 -21.44
#